data_1ed2d86e287f5050de088a0ad4690ce4
#
_entry.id   1ed2d86e287f5050de088a0ad4690ce4
#
_cell.length_a   1.000
_cell.length_b   1.000
_cell.length_c   1.000
_cell.angle_alpha   90.00
_cell.angle_beta   90.00
_cell.angle_gamma   90.00
#
_symmetry.space_group_name_H-M   'P 1'
#
loop_
_entity.id
_entity.type
_entity.pdbx_description
1 polymer ?
#
loop_
_entity_poly.entity_id
_entity_poly.type
_entity_poly.pdbx_seq_one_letter_code
_entity_poly.pdbx_strand_id
1 'polypeptide(L)'
;MRLLDAHCHVFEYLSSYRGEGEIRAIGGGKARWANGQIVSMMPPELGDKGFETETLVKFLKEKGVEKAVLLQGSFYGFHNEYVAEAMQNYPEMFLGAGTFDPFARYADQIYERLTHELGFRVIKFETSTGGGLMSIHNTYDLFEVFDPIVEKMEKNGQVLVLDIGSPGMSSFQPEAVAKLAAKYPKVNIIICHLLAPTLNDEDALREALNILKADNIWFDLAAVPFNVKPECYPYPTGQKYIAMAKEIVGAHKLIWGTDVPSVLVHDSYEDLLTFVTESGIFTEKELEGVVYDNAMEAYQWK
;
A
#
# COMPACT_ATOMS: atom_id res chain seq x y z
N MET A 1 -18.58 14.05 4.71
CA MET A 1 -17.10 13.97 4.69
C MET A 1 -16.72 13.31 3.37
N ARG A 2 -15.77 13.86 2.62
CA ARG A 2 -15.24 13.23 1.41
C ARG A 2 -14.31 12.09 1.81
N LEU A 3 -14.31 11.00 1.05
CA LEU A 3 -13.48 9.84 1.32
C LEU A 3 -12.62 9.50 0.08
N LEU A 4 -11.33 9.26 0.31
CA LEU A 4 -10.39 8.71 -0.64
C LEU A 4 -9.72 7.50 0.01
N ASP A 5 -9.93 6.31 -0.55
CA ASP A 5 -9.24 5.08 -0.10
C ASP A 5 -7.88 5.00 -0.79
N ALA A 6 -6.82 5.26 -0.04
CA ALA A 6 -5.48 5.37 -0.60
C ALA A 6 -4.76 4.03 -0.82
N HIS A 7 -5.44 2.89 -0.54
CA HIS A 7 -4.85 1.58 -0.71
C HIS A 7 -5.91 0.53 -1.08
N CYS A 8 -6.13 0.37 -2.38
CA CYS A 8 -7.01 -0.66 -2.94
C CYS A 8 -6.24 -1.50 -3.97
N HIS A 9 -6.75 -2.68 -4.24
CA HIS A 9 -6.22 -3.55 -5.29
C HIS A 9 -7.30 -3.93 -6.28
N VAL A 10 -6.92 -4.15 -7.54
CA VAL A 10 -7.73 -4.79 -8.57
C VAL A 10 -6.88 -5.77 -9.35
N PHE A 11 -7.45 -6.90 -9.73
CA PHE A 11 -6.78 -7.94 -10.52
C PHE A 11 -7.81 -8.84 -11.19
N GLU A 12 -7.54 -9.20 -12.45
CA GLU A 12 -8.43 -10.07 -13.24
C GLU A 12 -8.41 -11.50 -12.71
N TYR A 13 -7.20 -11.97 -12.34
CA TYR A 13 -6.96 -13.33 -11.90
C TYR A 13 -5.76 -13.36 -10.94
N LEU A 14 -5.92 -13.88 -9.75
CA LEU A 14 -4.79 -14.05 -8.85
C LEU A 14 -3.87 -15.15 -9.36
N SER A 15 -2.66 -14.76 -9.73
CA SER A 15 -1.56 -15.65 -10.08
C SER A 15 -0.25 -14.96 -9.76
N SER A 16 0.47 -15.49 -8.80
CA SER A 16 1.72 -14.88 -8.32
C SER A 16 2.75 -15.91 -7.91
N TYR A 17 3.94 -15.43 -7.61
CA TYR A 17 5.06 -16.19 -7.08
C TYR A 17 5.76 -15.37 -6.01
N ARG A 18 5.99 -15.97 -4.85
CA ARG A 18 6.67 -15.36 -3.69
C ARG A 18 7.68 -16.35 -3.10
N GLY A 19 8.28 -16.01 -1.96
CA GLY A 19 9.20 -16.90 -1.25
C GLY A 19 8.60 -18.26 -0.87
N GLU A 20 7.28 -18.31 -0.63
CA GLU A 20 6.54 -19.56 -0.37
C GLU A 20 6.21 -20.36 -1.65
N GLY A 21 6.58 -19.84 -2.81
CA GLY A 21 6.31 -20.43 -4.11
C GLY A 21 5.10 -19.83 -4.83
N GLU A 22 4.54 -20.60 -5.75
CA GLU A 22 3.38 -20.20 -6.54
C GLU A 22 2.12 -20.10 -5.68
N ILE A 23 1.31 -19.08 -5.95
CA ILE A 23 -0.07 -18.98 -5.47
C ILE A 23 -1.01 -18.74 -6.65
N ARG A 24 -2.16 -19.45 -6.69
CA ARG A 24 -3.17 -19.31 -7.75
C ARG A 24 -4.57 -19.34 -7.21
N ALA A 25 -5.43 -18.52 -7.77
CA ALA A 25 -6.86 -18.57 -7.53
C ALA A 25 -7.44 -19.94 -7.90
N ILE A 26 -8.34 -20.45 -7.06
CA ILE A 26 -9.05 -21.71 -7.25
C ILE A 26 -10.57 -21.54 -7.31
N GLY A 27 -11.06 -20.29 -7.21
CA GLY A 27 -12.47 -19.90 -7.21
C GLY A 27 -13.04 -19.71 -5.81
N GLY A 28 -14.21 -19.07 -5.73
CA GLY A 28 -14.89 -18.74 -4.49
C GLY A 28 -14.10 -17.80 -3.57
N GLY A 29 -13.36 -16.86 -4.13
CA GLY A 29 -12.51 -15.93 -3.37
C GLY A 29 -11.31 -16.59 -2.69
N LYS A 30 -10.90 -17.79 -3.12
CA LYS A 30 -9.82 -18.57 -2.51
C LYS A 30 -8.65 -18.78 -3.48
N ALA A 31 -7.47 -18.96 -2.90
CA ALA A 31 -6.27 -19.35 -3.63
C ALA A 31 -5.59 -20.57 -2.97
N ARG A 32 -4.72 -21.22 -3.74
CA ARG A 32 -3.90 -22.34 -3.28
C ARG A 32 -2.43 -22.03 -3.49
N TRP A 33 -1.66 -22.21 -2.43
CA TRP A 33 -0.20 -22.19 -2.47
C TRP A 33 0.38 -23.47 -3.08
N ALA A 34 1.61 -23.40 -3.57
CA ALA A 34 2.34 -24.53 -4.13
C ALA A 34 2.45 -25.74 -3.16
N ASN A 35 2.49 -25.49 -1.86
CA ASN A 35 2.48 -26.54 -0.82
C ASN A 35 1.09 -27.17 -0.59
N GLY A 36 0.05 -26.72 -1.32
CA GLY A 36 -1.33 -27.22 -1.21
C GLY A 36 -2.20 -26.47 -0.20
N GLN A 37 -1.66 -25.56 0.59
CA GLN A 37 -2.42 -24.75 1.54
C GLN A 37 -3.43 -23.85 0.81
N ILE A 38 -4.67 -23.84 1.28
CA ILE A 38 -5.73 -22.97 0.76
C ILE A 38 -5.89 -21.77 1.70
N VAL A 39 -5.97 -20.59 1.10
CA VAL A 39 -6.18 -19.32 1.80
C VAL A 39 -7.39 -18.60 1.21
N SER A 40 -8.14 -17.88 2.06
CA SER A 40 -9.16 -16.94 1.61
C SER A 40 -8.48 -15.62 1.24
N MET A 41 -8.90 -15.04 0.12
CA MET A 41 -8.30 -13.85 -0.45
C MET A 41 -9.22 -12.66 -0.48
N MET A 42 -10.52 -12.94 -0.53
CA MET A 42 -11.59 -11.98 -0.50
C MET A 42 -12.89 -12.69 -0.17
N PRO A 43 -13.92 -11.98 0.30
CA PRO A 43 -15.27 -12.49 0.37
C PRO A 43 -15.74 -13.00 -1.01
N PRO A 44 -16.36 -14.19 -1.11
CA PRO A 44 -16.74 -14.78 -2.41
C PRO A 44 -17.76 -13.97 -3.20
N GLU A 45 -18.53 -13.11 -2.54
CA GLU A 45 -19.47 -12.17 -3.18
C GLU A 45 -18.77 -11.02 -3.93
N LEU A 46 -17.50 -10.75 -3.65
CA LEU A 46 -16.71 -9.72 -4.31
C LEU A 46 -15.97 -10.22 -5.55
N GLY A 47 -15.78 -11.53 -5.68
CA GLY A 47 -15.17 -12.13 -6.86
C GLY A 47 -14.87 -13.61 -6.72
N ASP A 48 -14.74 -14.28 -7.87
CA ASP A 48 -14.43 -15.72 -7.91
C ASP A 48 -12.93 -15.99 -7.87
N LYS A 49 -12.20 -15.47 -8.86
CA LYS A 49 -10.74 -15.66 -9.04
C LYS A 49 -9.97 -14.37 -9.15
N GLY A 50 -10.66 -13.26 -9.32
CA GLY A 50 -10.16 -11.91 -9.42
C GLY A 50 -11.04 -10.94 -8.66
N PHE A 51 -10.55 -9.76 -8.42
CA PHE A 51 -11.31 -8.62 -7.90
C PHE A 51 -11.34 -7.54 -8.98
N GLU A 52 -12.43 -7.57 -9.74
CA GLU A 52 -12.55 -6.78 -10.96
C GLU A 52 -12.80 -5.29 -10.67
N THR A 53 -12.35 -4.43 -11.58
CA THR A 53 -12.48 -2.97 -11.47
C THR A 53 -13.95 -2.55 -11.27
N GLU A 54 -14.89 -3.11 -12.02
CA GLU A 54 -16.32 -2.80 -11.93
C GLU A 54 -16.91 -3.18 -10.56
N THR A 55 -16.43 -4.29 -9.98
CA THR A 55 -16.82 -4.69 -8.63
C THR A 55 -16.33 -3.68 -7.61
N LEU A 56 -15.07 -3.24 -7.71
CA LEU A 56 -14.51 -2.22 -6.82
C LEU A 56 -15.25 -0.89 -6.98
N VAL A 57 -15.53 -0.44 -8.21
CA VAL A 57 -16.29 0.80 -8.47
C VAL A 57 -17.65 0.78 -7.78
N LYS A 58 -18.39 -0.31 -7.94
CA LYS A 58 -19.70 -0.48 -7.31
C LYS A 58 -19.55 -0.46 -5.78
N PHE A 59 -18.62 -1.24 -5.26
CA PHE A 59 -18.35 -1.37 -3.83
C PHE A 59 -18.01 -0.01 -3.19
N LEU A 60 -17.07 0.74 -3.78
CA LEU A 60 -16.65 2.04 -3.26
C LEU A 60 -17.78 3.08 -3.31
N LYS A 61 -18.57 3.09 -4.39
CA LYS A 61 -19.76 3.98 -4.49
C LYS A 61 -20.79 3.68 -3.42
N GLU A 62 -21.05 2.41 -3.10
CA GLU A 62 -21.95 2.01 -2.02
C GLU A 62 -21.44 2.44 -0.65
N LYS A 63 -20.11 2.58 -0.47
CA LYS A 63 -19.46 3.07 0.75
C LYS A 63 -19.27 4.60 0.77
N GLY A 64 -19.69 5.32 -0.26
CA GLY A 64 -19.55 6.77 -0.35
C GLY A 64 -18.13 7.26 -0.59
N VAL A 65 -17.25 6.39 -1.11
CA VAL A 65 -15.87 6.73 -1.46
C VAL A 65 -15.81 7.36 -2.84
N GLU A 66 -15.20 8.54 -2.95
CA GLU A 66 -15.13 9.31 -4.19
C GLU A 66 -13.96 8.89 -5.07
N LYS A 67 -12.81 8.61 -4.45
CA LYS A 67 -11.55 8.29 -5.13
C LYS A 67 -10.85 7.12 -4.47
N ALA A 68 -10.02 6.40 -5.24
CA ALA A 68 -9.15 5.38 -4.68
C ALA A 68 -7.81 5.29 -5.42
N VAL A 69 -6.77 4.89 -4.68
CA VAL A 69 -5.46 4.57 -5.25
C VAL A 69 -5.36 3.06 -5.43
N LEU A 70 -5.14 2.65 -6.68
CA LEU A 70 -4.98 1.25 -7.06
C LEU A 70 -3.51 0.87 -6.95
N LEU A 71 -3.15 0.23 -5.87
CA LEU A 71 -1.81 -0.28 -5.63
C LEU A 71 -1.69 -1.72 -6.10
N GLN A 72 -0.46 -2.17 -6.31
CA GLN A 72 -0.16 -3.54 -6.68
C GLN A 72 0.83 -4.13 -5.67
N GLY A 73 0.79 -5.43 -5.51
CA GLY A 73 1.70 -6.16 -4.64
C GLY A 73 1.98 -7.56 -5.17
N SER A 74 3.04 -8.18 -4.70
CA SER A 74 3.44 -9.52 -5.13
C SER A 74 2.42 -10.59 -4.75
N PHE A 75 1.58 -10.34 -3.74
CA PHE A 75 0.57 -11.33 -3.32
C PHE A 75 -0.47 -11.63 -4.42
N TYR A 76 -1.01 -10.58 -5.06
CA TYR A 76 -1.99 -10.76 -6.14
C TYR A 76 -1.35 -11.01 -7.51
N GLY A 77 -0.10 -10.61 -7.68
CA GLY A 77 0.63 -10.54 -8.93
C GLY A 77 0.73 -9.13 -9.47
N PHE A 78 1.47 -8.95 -10.55
CA PHE A 78 1.64 -7.66 -11.22
C PHE A 78 0.63 -7.55 -12.36
N HIS A 79 -0.28 -6.60 -12.25
CA HIS A 79 -1.41 -6.37 -13.15
C HIS A 79 -1.34 -4.98 -13.80
N ASN A 80 -0.16 -4.55 -14.26
CA ASN A 80 0.07 -3.19 -14.75
C ASN A 80 -0.90 -2.78 -15.86
N GLU A 81 -1.14 -3.64 -16.85
CA GLU A 81 -2.07 -3.36 -17.95
C GLU A 81 -3.48 -3.14 -17.41
N TYR A 82 -3.94 -4.02 -16.55
CA TYR A 82 -5.29 -3.98 -15.99
C TYR A 82 -5.51 -2.73 -15.11
N VAL A 83 -4.52 -2.36 -14.31
CA VAL A 83 -4.57 -1.12 -13.52
C VAL A 83 -4.55 0.11 -14.43
N ALA A 84 -3.75 0.11 -15.51
CA ALA A 84 -3.75 1.20 -16.49
C ALA A 84 -5.11 1.32 -17.20
N GLU A 85 -5.75 0.21 -17.55
CA GLU A 85 -7.10 0.18 -18.12
C GLU A 85 -8.13 0.73 -17.12
N ALA A 86 -8.05 0.34 -15.85
CA ALA A 86 -8.93 0.88 -14.80
C ALA A 86 -8.81 2.41 -14.67
N MET A 87 -7.59 2.96 -14.71
CA MET A 87 -7.37 4.41 -14.71
C MET A 87 -7.96 5.10 -15.96
N GLN A 88 -7.85 4.48 -17.13
CA GLN A 88 -8.39 5.02 -18.36
C GLN A 88 -9.94 5.02 -18.36
N ASN A 89 -10.55 3.96 -17.83
CA ASN A 89 -11.99 3.81 -17.77
C ASN A 89 -12.65 4.68 -16.69
N TYR A 90 -11.91 4.97 -15.60
CA TYR A 90 -12.40 5.73 -14.44
C TYR A 90 -11.40 6.81 -13.99
N PRO A 91 -11.03 7.79 -14.88
CA PRO A 91 -9.94 8.72 -14.63
C PRO A 91 -10.19 9.67 -13.44
N GLU A 92 -11.47 9.96 -13.13
CA GLU A 92 -11.84 10.82 -12.01
C GLU A 92 -11.82 10.06 -10.66
N MET A 93 -11.90 8.73 -10.72
CA MET A 93 -12.01 7.88 -9.52
C MET A 93 -10.71 7.20 -9.14
N PHE A 94 -9.88 6.82 -10.12
CA PHE A 94 -8.69 6.02 -9.88
C PHE A 94 -7.38 6.69 -10.24
N LEU A 95 -6.42 6.58 -9.36
CA LEU A 95 -5.00 6.75 -9.59
C LEU A 95 -4.33 5.41 -9.37
N GLY A 96 -3.61 4.88 -10.36
CA GLY A 96 -2.95 3.58 -10.24
C GLY A 96 -1.45 3.72 -10.04
N ALA A 97 -0.86 2.73 -9.37
CA ALA A 97 0.58 2.54 -9.25
C ALA A 97 1.05 1.41 -10.16
N GLY A 98 2.08 1.66 -10.97
CA GLY A 98 2.83 0.62 -11.66
C GLY A 98 3.79 -0.09 -10.71
N THR A 99 4.16 -1.32 -11.04
CA THR A 99 5.17 -2.08 -10.29
C THR A 99 6.01 -2.93 -11.22
N PHE A 100 7.23 -3.23 -10.82
CA PHE A 100 8.12 -4.14 -11.54
C PHE A 100 9.20 -4.71 -10.61
N ASP A 101 9.86 -5.77 -11.06
CA ASP A 101 11.02 -6.30 -10.36
C ASP A 101 12.28 -5.56 -10.82
N PRO A 102 12.99 -4.83 -9.94
CA PRO A 102 14.20 -4.09 -10.30
C PRO A 102 15.35 -5.01 -10.76
N PHE A 103 15.29 -6.30 -10.45
CA PHE A 103 16.27 -7.31 -10.87
C PHE A 103 15.92 -7.99 -12.20
N ALA A 104 14.78 -7.64 -12.80
CA ALA A 104 14.40 -8.16 -14.10
C ALA A 104 15.43 -7.75 -15.17
N ARG A 105 15.75 -8.66 -16.12
CA ARG A 105 16.71 -8.41 -17.22
C ARG A 105 16.45 -7.09 -17.97
N TYR A 106 15.18 -6.69 -18.09
CA TYR A 106 14.76 -5.51 -18.83
C TYR A 106 14.12 -4.46 -17.92
N ALA A 107 14.57 -4.37 -16.66
CA ALA A 107 13.97 -3.46 -15.66
C ALA A 107 13.83 -2.02 -16.15
N ASP A 108 14.88 -1.49 -16.81
CA ASP A 108 14.84 -0.13 -17.37
C ASP A 108 13.77 0.02 -18.46
N GLN A 109 13.66 -0.95 -19.37
CA GLN A 109 12.65 -0.91 -20.43
C GLN A 109 11.22 -1.06 -19.86
N ILE A 110 11.07 -1.87 -18.82
CA ILE A 110 9.80 -2.02 -18.11
C ILE A 110 9.42 -0.70 -17.45
N TYR A 111 10.35 -0.07 -16.73
CA TYR A 111 10.12 1.24 -16.11
C TYR A 111 9.71 2.31 -17.14
N GLU A 112 10.44 2.40 -18.28
CA GLU A 112 10.11 3.35 -19.36
C GLU A 112 8.69 3.09 -19.91
N ARG A 113 8.32 1.82 -20.10
CA ARG A 113 7.00 1.45 -20.57
C ARG A 113 5.90 1.82 -19.56
N LEU A 114 6.12 1.52 -18.26
CA LEU A 114 5.18 1.89 -17.20
C LEU A 114 4.95 3.40 -17.18
N THR A 115 6.01 4.17 -17.35
CA THR A 115 5.98 5.63 -17.27
C THR A 115 5.36 6.27 -18.52
N HIS A 116 5.81 5.88 -19.71
CA HIS A 116 5.50 6.61 -20.94
C HIS A 116 4.39 5.99 -21.80
N GLU A 117 4.20 4.68 -21.73
CA GLU A 117 3.12 4.01 -22.48
C GLU A 117 1.87 3.80 -21.62
N LEU A 118 2.05 3.30 -20.38
CA LEU A 118 0.93 3.06 -19.46
C LEU A 118 0.56 4.27 -18.58
N GLY A 119 1.41 5.30 -18.56
CA GLY A 119 1.12 6.59 -17.95
C GLY A 119 1.15 6.61 -16.42
N PHE A 120 1.85 5.66 -15.78
CA PHE A 120 1.94 5.63 -14.32
C PHE A 120 2.78 6.78 -13.77
N ARG A 121 2.17 7.58 -12.90
CA ARG A 121 2.84 8.64 -12.13
C ARG A 121 3.20 8.17 -10.71
N VAL A 122 2.75 7.01 -10.32
CA VAL A 122 3.04 6.35 -9.05
C VAL A 122 3.70 5.02 -9.35
N ILE A 123 4.80 4.71 -8.67
CA ILE A 123 5.46 3.41 -8.74
C ILE A 123 5.49 2.83 -7.33
N LYS A 124 4.99 1.60 -7.18
CA LYS A 124 5.01 0.88 -5.90
C LYS A 124 5.97 -0.29 -5.93
N PHE A 125 6.67 -0.48 -4.82
CA PHE A 125 7.44 -1.69 -4.55
C PHE A 125 7.04 -2.28 -3.20
N GLU A 126 6.68 -3.55 -3.21
CA GLU A 126 6.57 -4.38 -2.02
C GLU A 126 7.92 -5.09 -1.85
N THR A 127 8.74 -4.63 -0.90
CA THR A 127 10.12 -5.13 -0.75
C THR A 127 10.27 -6.12 0.40
N SER A 128 9.21 -6.36 1.18
CA SER A 128 9.25 -7.14 2.40
C SER A 128 9.82 -8.55 2.22
N THR A 129 10.55 -9.03 3.22
CA THR A 129 10.96 -10.44 3.29
C THR A 129 9.81 -11.37 3.64
N GLY A 130 8.69 -10.82 4.13
CA GLY A 130 7.47 -11.57 4.42
C GLY A 130 6.67 -11.96 3.19
N GLY A 131 6.85 -11.27 2.06
CA GLY A 131 6.03 -11.55 0.89
C GLY A 131 6.34 -10.71 -0.33
N GLY A 132 7.23 -9.74 -0.20
CA GLY A 132 7.63 -8.87 -1.28
C GLY A 132 8.87 -9.39 -2.04
N LEU A 133 9.56 -8.47 -2.71
CA LEU A 133 10.72 -8.80 -3.56
C LEU A 133 11.85 -9.50 -2.80
N MET A 134 12.10 -9.14 -1.53
CA MET A 134 13.13 -9.82 -0.73
C MET A 134 12.70 -11.21 -0.23
N SER A 135 11.45 -11.63 -0.45
CA SER A 135 11.04 -13.03 -0.27
C SER A 135 11.44 -13.90 -1.46
N ILE A 136 11.61 -13.30 -2.63
CA ILE A 136 12.00 -13.96 -3.88
C ILE A 136 13.51 -13.86 -4.09
N HIS A 137 14.06 -12.67 -3.86
CA HIS A 137 15.49 -12.36 -3.98
C HIS A 137 16.17 -12.43 -2.60
N ASN A 138 17.50 -12.47 -2.60
CA ASN A 138 18.25 -12.26 -1.36
C ASN A 138 17.96 -10.86 -0.81
N THR A 139 18.13 -10.70 0.51
CA THR A 139 18.10 -9.38 1.14
C THR A 139 19.14 -8.46 0.50
N TYR A 140 18.73 -7.25 0.17
CA TYR A 140 19.55 -6.21 -0.44
C TYR A 140 19.39 -4.88 0.30
N ASP A 141 20.33 -3.98 0.11
CA ASP A 141 20.24 -2.60 0.59
C ASP A 141 19.24 -1.83 -0.28
N LEU A 142 18.19 -1.29 0.37
CA LEU A 142 17.13 -0.55 -0.33
C LEU A 142 17.68 0.72 -1.00
N PHE A 143 18.61 1.42 -0.34
CA PHE A 143 19.17 2.63 -0.93
C PHE A 143 19.95 2.31 -2.21
N GLU A 144 20.83 1.29 -2.18
CA GLU A 144 21.65 0.93 -3.35
C GLU A 144 20.79 0.50 -4.55
N VAL A 145 19.74 -0.28 -4.31
CA VAL A 145 18.87 -0.78 -5.39
C VAL A 145 17.96 0.31 -5.93
N PHE A 146 17.37 1.14 -5.05
CA PHE A 146 16.38 2.12 -5.47
C PHE A 146 16.97 3.50 -5.83
N ASP A 147 18.19 3.82 -5.47
CA ASP A 147 18.85 5.08 -5.81
C ASP A 147 18.75 5.45 -7.31
N PRO A 148 19.16 4.58 -8.25
CA PRO A 148 19.06 4.89 -9.68
C PRO A 148 17.61 4.96 -10.21
N ILE A 149 16.67 4.26 -9.55
CA ILE A 149 15.26 4.29 -9.93
C ILE A 149 14.63 5.60 -9.47
N VAL A 150 14.87 5.99 -8.20
CA VAL A 150 14.30 7.21 -7.62
C VAL A 150 14.88 8.46 -8.30
N GLU A 151 16.13 8.42 -8.78
CA GLU A 151 16.69 9.48 -9.63
C GLU A 151 15.87 9.70 -10.91
N LYS A 152 15.45 8.61 -11.56
CA LYS A 152 14.58 8.69 -12.75
C LYS A 152 13.19 9.18 -12.37
N MET A 153 12.64 8.70 -11.26
CA MET A 153 11.35 9.12 -10.75
C MET A 153 11.31 10.63 -10.43
N GLU A 154 12.38 11.18 -9.85
CA GLU A 154 12.46 12.63 -9.60
C GLU A 154 12.41 13.43 -10.91
N LYS A 155 13.13 12.98 -11.93
CA LYS A 155 13.13 13.60 -13.28
C LYS A 155 11.74 13.57 -13.93
N ASN A 156 11.00 12.50 -13.69
CA ASN A 156 9.65 12.29 -14.25
C ASN A 156 8.51 12.86 -13.38
N GLY A 157 8.83 13.43 -12.19
CA GLY A 157 7.81 13.95 -11.26
C GLY A 157 6.88 12.87 -10.74
N GLN A 158 7.42 11.69 -10.42
CA GLN A 158 6.67 10.55 -9.94
C GLN A 158 6.71 10.43 -8.41
N VAL A 159 5.77 9.64 -7.89
CA VAL A 159 5.59 9.31 -6.47
C VAL A 159 6.01 7.87 -6.24
N LEU A 160 6.75 7.63 -5.15
CA LEU A 160 7.18 6.31 -4.72
C LEU A 160 6.28 5.79 -3.59
N VAL A 161 5.80 4.55 -3.72
CA VAL A 161 5.11 3.84 -2.64
C VAL A 161 5.95 2.64 -2.24
N LEU A 162 6.25 2.50 -0.96
CA LEU A 162 7.09 1.43 -0.43
C LEU A 162 6.39 0.65 0.68
N ASP A 163 6.38 -0.67 0.55
CA ASP A 163 6.16 -1.60 1.64
C ASP A 163 7.49 -2.27 1.98
N ILE A 164 8.05 -1.92 3.14
CA ILE A 164 9.34 -2.45 3.63
C ILE A 164 9.17 -3.57 4.66
N GLY A 165 7.92 -4.00 4.90
CA GLY A 165 7.59 -5.01 5.90
C GLY A 165 7.55 -4.48 7.33
N SER A 166 7.53 -5.41 8.27
CA SER A 166 7.38 -5.17 9.71
C SER A 166 8.73 -5.02 10.42
N PRO A 167 8.77 -4.35 11.58
CA PRO A 167 9.92 -4.37 12.46
C PRO A 167 10.47 -5.78 12.69
N GLY A 168 11.79 -5.91 12.68
CA GLY A 168 12.48 -7.21 12.83
C GLY A 168 12.71 -7.98 11.53
N MET A 169 12.07 -7.61 10.41
CA MET A 169 12.40 -8.15 9.09
C MET A 169 13.71 -7.54 8.56
N SER A 170 14.51 -8.31 7.82
CA SER A 170 15.74 -7.78 7.19
C SER A 170 15.46 -6.76 6.08
N SER A 171 14.25 -6.72 5.56
CA SER A 171 13.75 -5.69 4.64
C SER A 171 13.34 -4.38 5.34
N PHE A 172 13.19 -4.39 6.66
CA PHE A 172 12.81 -3.21 7.43
C PHE A 172 14.01 -2.27 7.57
N GLN A 173 14.17 -1.36 6.60
CA GLN A 173 15.35 -0.49 6.45
C GLN A 173 14.94 0.99 6.43
N PRO A 174 14.41 1.55 7.54
CA PRO A 174 13.95 2.94 7.58
C PRO A 174 15.08 3.95 7.27
N GLU A 175 16.34 3.66 7.66
CA GLU A 175 17.47 4.54 7.37
C GLU A 175 17.79 4.62 5.86
N ALA A 176 17.63 3.52 5.13
CA ALA A 176 17.82 3.51 3.68
C ALA A 176 16.73 4.36 2.98
N VAL A 177 15.48 4.27 3.46
CA VAL A 177 14.38 5.10 2.96
C VAL A 177 14.60 6.58 3.30
N ALA A 178 15.05 6.91 4.52
CA ALA A 178 15.38 8.27 4.90
C ALA A 178 16.51 8.87 4.05
N LYS A 179 17.50 8.06 3.67
CA LYS A 179 18.57 8.48 2.72
C LYS A 179 18.00 8.79 1.33
N LEU A 180 17.07 7.95 0.83
CA LEU A 180 16.40 8.22 -0.46
C LEU A 180 15.60 9.52 -0.38
N ALA A 181 14.79 9.73 0.67
CA ALA A 181 14.02 10.93 0.87
C ALA A 181 14.87 12.20 0.94
N ALA A 182 16.00 12.14 1.64
CA ALA A 182 16.93 13.26 1.76
C ALA A 182 17.66 13.57 0.44
N LYS A 183 17.99 12.54 -0.35
CA LYS A 183 18.69 12.70 -1.65
C LYS A 183 17.74 13.21 -2.74
N TYR A 184 16.46 12.82 -2.70
CA TYR A 184 15.44 13.13 -3.71
C TYR A 184 14.24 13.86 -3.11
N PRO A 185 14.41 15.11 -2.65
CA PRO A 185 13.38 15.82 -1.89
C PRO A 185 12.11 16.16 -2.71
N LYS A 186 12.15 16.03 -4.03
CA LYS A 186 10.98 16.24 -4.90
C LYS A 186 10.15 15.00 -5.13
N VAL A 187 10.64 13.82 -4.71
CA VAL A 187 9.89 12.57 -4.77
C VAL A 187 9.14 12.41 -3.46
N ASN A 188 7.82 12.39 -3.53
CA ASN A 188 7.00 12.00 -2.39
C ASN A 188 7.12 10.50 -2.20
N ILE A 189 7.34 10.07 -0.97
CA ILE A 189 7.45 8.66 -0.58
C ILE A 189 6.29 8.33 0.36
N ILE A 190 5.48 7.34 0.01
CA ILE A 190 4.41 6.84 0.87
C ILE A 190 4.82 5.47 1.40
N ILE A 191 4.84 5.33 2.72
CA ILE A 191 5.16 4.07 3.41
C ILE A 191 3.86 3.35 3.72
N CYS A 192 3.74 2.11 3.27
CA CYS A 192 2.54 1.30 3.46
C CYS A 192 2.37 0.85 4.92
N HIS A 193 1.10 0.69 5.32
CA HIS A 193 0.66 -0.02 6.52
C HIS A 193 1.21 0.53 7.83
N LEU A 194 1.55 1.83 7.87
CA LEU A 194 2.20 2.45 9.04
C LEU A 194 3.46 1.66 9.46
N LEU A 195 4.26 1.15 8.50
CA LEU A 195 5.42 0.27 8.76
C LEU A 195 5.02 -1.14 9.26
N ALA A 196 3.79 -1.55 9.08
CA ALA A 196 3.23 -2.87 9.43
C ALA A 196 3.57 -3.36 10.86
N PRO A 197 3.41 -2.54 11.92
CA PRO A 197 3.77 -2.93 13.28
C PRO A 197 2.79 -3.98 13.81
N THR A 198 3.32 -4.96 14.54
CA THR A 198 2.54 -5.95 15.29
C THR A 198 2.29 -5.48 16.73
N LEU A 199 1.63 -6.32 17.55
CA LEU A 199 1.27 -5.98 18.95
C LEU A 199 2.43 -5.53 19.84
N ASN A 200 3.68 -5.92 19.53
CA ASN A 200 4.83 -5.72 20.39
C ASN A 200 5.89 -4.78 19.81
N ASP A 201 5.55 -4.05 18.74
CA ASP A 201 6.53 -3.27 17.97
C ASP A 201 6.54 -1.77 18.31
N GLU A 202 5.98 -1.36 19.46
CA GLU A 202 5.84 0.05 19.84
C GLU A 202 7.17 0.83 19.78
N ASP A 203 8.23 0.31 20.40
CA ASP A 203 9.52 1.00 20.44
C ASP A 203 10.17 1.07 19.05
N ALA A 204 10.13 -0.02 18.30
CA ALA A 204 10.67 -0.08 16.96
C ALA A 204 9.90 0.84 15.97
N LEU A 205 8.57 0.89 16.10
CA LEU A 205 7.74 1.82 15.32
C LEU A 205 8.10 3.28 15.68
N ARG A 206 8.23 3.60 16.96
CA ARG A 206 8.60 4.95 17.41
C ARG A 206 9.96 5.38 16.87
N GLU A 207 10.94 4.50 16.91
CA GLU A 207 12.27 4.75 16.36
C GLU A 207 12.20 4.99 14.84
N ALA A 208 11.54 4.11 14.10
CA ALA A 208 11.41 4.24 12.65
C ALA A 208 10.65 5.51 12.22
N LEU A 209 9.57 5.89 12.92
CA LEU A 209 8.85 7.14 12.66
C LEU A 209 9.74 8.39 12.88
N ASN A 210 10.63 8.37 13.89
CA ASN A 210 11.58 9.46 14.10
C ASN A 210 12.64 9.52 13.00
N ILE A 211 13.14 8.38 12.52
CA ILE A 211 14.08 8.29 11.39
C ILE A 211 13.44 8.81 10.10
N LEU A 212 12.17 8.46 9.86
CA LEU A 212 11.43 8.77 8.64
C LEU A 212 10.68 10.11 8.68
N LYS A 213 10.88 10.92 9.72
CA LYS A 213 10.26 12.23 9.83
C LYS A 213 10.88 13.21 8.84
N ALA A 214 10.28 13.33 7.65
CA ALA A 214 10.71 14.21 6.57
C ALA A 214 9.50 14.81 5.84
N ASP A 215 9.71 15.96 5.18
CA ASP A 215 8.63 16.70 4.51
C ASP A 215 8.03 15.95 3.32
N ASN A 216 8.80 15.06 2.70
CA ASN A 216 8.42 14.27 1.54
C ASN A 216 8.10 12.79 1.87
N ILE A 217 7.83 12.46 3.14
CA ILE A 217 7.40 11.11 3.57
C ILE A 217 5.99 11.18 4.16
N TRP A 218 5.13 10.25 3.73
CA TRP A 218 3.78 9.99 4.26
C TRP A 218 3.63 8.54 4.66
N PHE A 219 2.62 8.24 5.48
CA PHE A 219 2.33 6.89 5.96
C PHE A 219 0.86 6.56 5.70
N ASP A 220 0.58 5.48 4.98
CA ASP A 220 -0.78 5.00 4.90
C ASP A 220 -1.13 4.13 6.12
N LEU A 221 -2.41 4.14 6.48
CA LEU A 221 -2.96 3.45 7.63
C LEU A 221 -3.66 2.13 7.23
N ALA A 222 -3.52 1.71 5.99
CA ALA A 222 -4.12 0.49 5.48
C ALA A 222 -3.61 -0.73 6.26
N ALA A 223 -4.45 -1.73 6.40
CA ALA A 223 -4.16 -3.00 7.08
C ALA A 223 -3.64 -2.90 8.55
N VAL A 224 -3.62 -1.71 9.17
CA VAL A 224 -3.25 -1.58 10.59
C VAL A 224 -4.10 -2.50 11.48
N PRO A 225 -5.45 -2.62 11.30
CA PRO A 225 -6.27 -3.61 12.01
C PRO A 225 -5.80 -5.05 11.82
N PHE A 226 -5.39 -5.42 10.61
CA PHE A 226 -4.89 -6.76 10.31
C PHE A 226 -3.56 -7.05 11.02
N ASN A 227 -2.64 -6.08 11.05
CA ASN A 227 -1.30 -6.23 11.65
C ASN A 227 -1.35 -6.43 13.18
N VAL A 228 -2.37 -5.92 13.85
CA VAL A 228 -2.56 -6.07 15.29
C VAL A 228 -3.45 -7.24 15.69
N LYS A 229 -3.72 -8.18 14.79
CA LYS A 229 -4.44 -9.42 15.11
C LYS A 229 -3.71 -10.16 16.26
N PRO A 230 -4.46 -10.80 17.19
CA PRO A 230 -5.89 -11.10 17.15
C PRO A 230 -6.82 -10.02 17.75
N GLU A 231 -6.36 -8.76 17.89
CA GLU A 231 -7.30 -7.70 18.30
C GLU A 231 -8.47 -7.58 17.33
N CYS A 232 -9.62 -7.23 17.89
CA CYS A 232 -10.85 -6.92 17.17
C CYS A 232 -11.14 -5.43 17.31
N TYR A 233 -12.10 -4.93 16.52
CA TYR A 233 -12.60 -3.56 16.64
C TYR A 233 -12.82 -3.17 18.12
N PRO A 234 -12.35 -1.99 18.56
CA PRO A 234 -11.77 -0.90 17.77
C PRO A 234 -10.23 -0.93 17.59
N TYR A 235 -9.57 -2.08 17.76
CA TYR A 235 -8.13 -2.27 17.56
C TYR A 235 -7.27 -1.34 18.42
N PRO A 236 -7.30 -1.46 19.75
CA PRO A 236 -6.72 -0.46 20.66
C PRO A 236 -5.22 -0.25 20.45
N THR A 237 -4.45 -1.30 20.13
CA THR A 237 -3.02 -1.16 19.80
C THR A 237 -2.85 -0.43 18.47
N GLY A 238 -3.66 -0.71 17.46
CA GLY A 238 -3.65 0.01 16.20
C GLY A 238 -3.93 1.51 16.39
N GLN A 239 -4.95 1.85 17.18
CA GLN A 239 -5.26 3.25 17.52
C GLN A 239 -4.12 3.93 18.31
N LYS A 240 -3.49 3.22 19.24
CA LYS A 240 -2.32 3.71 19.97
C LYS A 240 -1.15 4.04 19.02
N TYR A 241 -0.91 3.21 18.03
CA TYR A 241 0.14 3.42 17.04
C TYR A 241 -0.17 4.61 16.12
N ILE A 242 -1.43 4.79 15.72
CA ILE A 242 -1.85 5.97 14.95
C ILE A 242 -1.69 7.26 15.77
N ALA A 243 -2.06 7.23 17.06
CA ALA A 243 -1.87 8.39 17.94
C ALA A 243 -0.39 8.74 18.10
N MET A 244 0.48 7.74 18.25
CA MET A 244 1.93 7.92 18.29
C MET A 244 2.48 8.51 16.98
N ALA A 245 2.05 8.00 15.85
CA ALA A 245 2.45 8.52 14.54
C ALA A 245 2.02 9.98 14.37
N LYS A 246 0.77 10.32 14.74
CA LYS A 246 0.30 11.71 14.77
C LYS A 246 1.18 12.60 15.62
N GLU A 247 1.61 12.16 16.80
CA GLU A 247 2.49 12.93 17.70
C GLU A 247 3.86 13.19 17.05
N ILE A 248 4.44 12.19 16.39
CA ILE A 248 5.80 12.26 15.85
C ILE A 248 5.85 13.00 14.51
N VAL A 249 5.02 12.59 13.54
CA VAL A 249 5.09 13.09 12.17
C VAL A 249 3.98 14.09 11.83
N GLY A 250 2.94 14.18 12.64
CA GLY A 250 1.78 15.06 12.44
C GLY A 250 0.67 14.39 11.63
N ALA A 251 -0.57 14.82 11.89
CA ALA A 251 -1.76 14.30 11.21
C ALA A 251 -1.71 14.47 9.68
N HIS A 252 -1.06 15.54 9.20
CA HIS A 252 -0.92 15.85 7.77
C HIS A 252 -0.03 14.87 7.00
N LYS A 253 0.68 13.97 7.69
CA LYS A 253 1.50 12.90 7.09
C LYS A 253 0.83 11.53 7.12
N LEU A 254 -0.37 11.42 7.67
CA LEU A 254 -1.12 10.18 7.76
C LEU A 254 -2.22 10.15 6.70
N ILE A 255 -2.39 9.00 6.06
CA ILE A 255 -3.31 8.79 4.95
C ILE A 255 -4.15 7.57 5.24
N TRP A 256 -5.47 7.70 5.23
CA TRP A 256 -6.36 6.55 5.37
C TRP A 256 -6.38 5.71 4.09
N GLY A 257 -6.41 4.40 4.25
CA GLY A 257 -6.59 3.39 3.21
C GLY A 257 -7.03 2.08 3.85
N THR A 258 -7.48 1.11 3.06
CA THR A 258 -8.04 -0.13 3.59
C THR A 258 -7.20 -1.37 3.32
N ASP A 259 -6.61 -1.52 2.16
CA ASP A 259 -5.97 -2.74 1.63
C ASP A 259 -7.00 -3.80 1.16
N VAL A 260 -8.17 -3.32 0.67
CA VAL A 260 -9.16 -4.23 0.06
C VAL A 260 -8.59 -4.90 -1.21
N PRO A 261 -8.95 -6.18 -1.50
CA PRO A 261 -10.05 -6.93 -0.92
C PRO A 261 -9.67 -7.90 0.23
N SER A 262 -8.37 -8.20 0.47
CA SER A 262 -7.99 -9.30 1.37
C SER A 262 -8.39 -9.06 2.82
N VAL A 263 -8.31 -7.84 3.29
CA VAL A 263 -8.68 -7.44 4.64
C VAL A 263 -10.16 -7.72 4.96
N LEU A 264 -11.02 -7.69 3.93
CA LEU A 264 -12.47 -7.94 4.07
C LEU A 264 -12.82 -9.41 4.42
N VAL A 265 -11.85 -10.31 4.39
CA VAL A 265 -12.00 -11.67 4.92
C VAL A 265 -12.13 -11.65 6.45
N HIS A 266 -11.59 -10.63 7.10
CA HIS A 266 -11.44 -10.54 8.54
C HIS A 266 -12.21 -9.39 9.19
N ASP A 267 -12.32 -8.28 8.49
CA ASP A 267 -12.84 -7.02 9.02
C ASP A 267 -13.87 -6.44 8.05
N SER A 268 -14.90 -5.75 8.53
CA SER A 268 -15.82 -5.04 7.65
C SER A 268 -15.20 -3.74 7.14
N TYR A 269 -15.62 -3.27 5.97
CA TYR A 269 -15.17 -1.96 5.47
C TYR A 269 -15.54 -0.81 6.41
N GLU A 270 -16.68 -0.94 7.10
CA GLU A 270 -17.12 0.01 8.11
C GLU A 270 -16.15 0.07 9.28
N ASP A 271 -15.71 -1.10 9.79
CA ASP A 271 -14.69 -1.15 10.86
C ASP A 271 -13.37 -0.54 10.41
N LEU A 272 -12.95 -0.78 9.14
CA LEU A 272 -11.73 -0.20 8.56
C LEU A 272 -11.82 1.33 8.36
N LEU A 273 -12.99 1.91 8.34
CA LEU A 273 -13.19 3.35 8.32
C LEU A 273 -13.34 3.91 9.74
N THR A 274 -14.21 3.32 10.54
CA THR A 274 -14.60 3.89 11.84
C THR A 274 -13.51 3.77 12.89
N PHE A 275 -12.60 2.77 12.77
CA PHE A 275 -11.46 2.70 13.70
C PHE A 275 -10.53 3.92 13.64
N VAL A 276 -10.56 4.67 12.53
CA VAL A 276 -9.87 5.96 12.37
C VAL A 276 -10.81 7.11 12.68
N THR A 277 -12.00 7.12 12.05
CA THR A 277 -12.89 8.28 12.09
C THR A 277 -13.60 8.49 13.44
N GLU A 278 -13.81 7.41 14.20
CA GLU A 278 -14.44 7.45 15.52
C GLU A 278 -13.44 7.27 16.68
N SER A 279 -12.14 7.20 16.37
CA SER A 279 -11.09 6.98 17.38
C SER A 279 -10.95 8.11 18.41
N GLY A 280 -11.38 9.32 18.07
CA GLY A 280 -11.12 10.52 18.89
C GLY A 280 -9.65 11.01 18.82
N ILE A 281 -8.81 10.39 17.99
CA ILE A 281 -7.39 10.76 17.83
C ILE A 281 -7.26 12.10 17.11
N PHE A 282 -8.11 12.35 16.11
CA PHE A 282 -8.03 13.50 15.22
C PHE A 282 -9.10 14.53 15.54
N THR A 283 -8.76 15.82 15.41
CA THR A 283 -9.77 16.86 15.30
C THR A 283 -10.54 16.72 13.98
N GLU A 284 -11.71 17.32 13.85
CA GLU A 284 -12.53 17.26 12.63
C GLU A 284 -11.72 17.67 11.38
N LYS A 285 -10.97 18.77 11.47
CA LYS A 285 -10.12 19.25 10.37
C LYS A 285 -8.96 18.31 10.04
N GLU A 286 -8.31 17.71 11.04
CA GLU A 286 -7.25 16.73 10.81
C GLU A 286 -7.83 15.47 10.16
N LEU A 287 -9.02 15.07 10.57
CA LEU A 287 -9.69 13.89 10.03
C LEU A 287 -10.03 14.07 8.54
N GLU A 288 -10.55 15.24 8.13
CA GLU A 288 -10.74 15.57 6.71
C GLU A 288 -9.44 15.43 5.92
N GLY A 289 -8.32 15.87 6.50
CA GLY A 289 -6.99 15.68 5.93
C GLY A 289 -6.65 14.18 5.76
N VAL A 290 -6.75 13.42 6.84
CA VAL A 290 -6.35 11.99 6.87
C VAL A 290 -7.16 11.14 5.89
N VAL A 291 -8.46 11.38 5.74
CA VAL A 291 -9.33 10.58 4.89
C VAL A 291 -9.44 11.06 3.44
N TYR A 292 -8.83 12.21 3.10
CA TYR A 292 -8.92 12.76 1.75
C TYR A 292 -7.72 13.63 1.35
N ASP A 293 -7.55 14.82 1.96
CA ASP A 293 -6.67 15.87 1.43
C ASP A 293 -5.19 15.48 1.48
N ASN A 294 -4.75 14.76 2.51
CA ASN A 294 -3.37 14.30 2.63
C ASN A 294 -2.99 13.32 1.51
N ALA A 295 -3.92 12.46 1.09
CA ALA A 295 -3.70 11.58 -0.05
C ALA A 295 -3.61 12.36 -1.37
N MET A 296 -4.47 13.38 -1.57
CA MET A 296 -4.38 14.26 -2.75
C MET A 296 -3.02 14.94 -2.84
N GLU A 297 -2.49 15.44 -1.70
CA GLU A 297 -1.17 16.05 -1.62
C GLU A 297 -0.04 15.03 -1.85
N ALA A 298 -0.04 13.93 -1.10
CA ALA A 298 1.02 12.91 -1.14
C ALA A 298 1.17 12.29 -2.52
N TYR A 299 0.07 11.94 -3.16
CA TYR A 299 0.04 11.37 -4.51
C TYR A 299 0.09 12.41 -5.63
N GLN A 300 0.17 13.72 -5.29
CA GLN A 300 0.14 14.82 -6.25
C GLN A 300 -1.03 14.69 -7.25
N TRP A 301 -2.17 14.21 -6.75
CA TRP A 301 -3.36 13.98 -7.55
C TRP A 301 -4.07 15.31 -7.84
N LYS A 302 -4.18 15.67 -9.11
CA LYS A 302 -4.78 16.94 -9.58
C LYS A 302 -6.21 16.76 -10.05
#